data_7cac3bdd0d2cf1accfbee0649eb18b13
#
_entry.id   7cac3bdd0d2cf1accfbee0649eb18b13
#
_cell.length_a   1.000
_cell.length_b   1.000
_cell.length_c   1.000
_cell.angle_alpha   90.00
_cell.angle_beta   90.00
_cell.angle_gamma   90.00
#
_symmetry.space_group_name_H-M   'P 1'
#
loop_
_entity.id
_entity.type
_entity.pdbx_description
1 polymer ?
#
loop_
_entity_poly.entity_id
_entity_poly.type
_entity_poly.pdbx_seq_one_letter_code
_entity_poly.pdbx_strand_id
1 'polypeptide(L)'
;MIEREIPGAGALSESEIREIALHSLQVLKEMGPQIQWLHSYVTEDKVYCVYLAPDEDSIREHARRAGIPADRVSAVRRLIDPVNLN
;
A
#
# COMPACT_ATOMS: atom_id res chain seq x y z
N MET A 1 5.19 5.98 -0.57
CA MET A 1 5.09 4.65 -1.24
C MET A 1 5.70 3.58 -0.36
N ILE A 2 5.04 2.46 -0.27
CA ILE A 2 5.49 1.32 0.54
C ILE A 2 5.88 0.19 -0.40
N GLU A 3 7.08 -0.36 -0.22
CA GLU A 3 7.50 -1.58 -0.90
C GLU A 3 7.33 -2.74 0.08
N ARG A 4 6.63 -3.78 -0.36
CA ARG A 4 6.37 -4.99 0.42
C ARG A 4 6.89 -6.19 -0.32
N GLU A 5 7.76 -6.97 0.31
CA GLU A 5 8.21 -8.23 -0.25
C GLU A 5 7.19 -9.31 0.10
N ILE A 6 6.51 -9.80 -0.91
CA ILE A 6 5.50 -10.86 -0.77
C ILE A 6 5.83 -11.91 -1.84
N PRO A 7 6.64 -12.91 -1.50
CA PRO A 7 7.01 -13.94 -2.47
C PRO A 7 5.77 -14.60 -3.07
N GLY A 8 5.74 -14.69 -4.40
CA GLY A 8 4.62 -15.24 -5.12
C GLY A 8 3.41 -14.33 -5.27
N ALA A 9 3.54 -13.03 -4.95
CA ALA A 9 2.42 -12.09 -5.04
C ALA A 9 1.75 -12.09 -6.42
N GLY A 10 2.53 -12.20 -7.49
CA GLY A 10 2.01 -12.20 -8.85
C GLY A 10 1.19 -13.44 -9.20
N ALA A 11 1.30 -14.51 -8.42
CA ALA A 11 0.57 -15.75 -8.62
C ALA A 11 -0.72 -15.82 -7.77
N LEU A 12 -0.99 -14.81 -6.94
CA LEU A 12 -2.22 -14.76 -6.15
C LEU A 12 -3.43 -14.61 -7.06
N SER A 13 -4.51 -15.30 -6.72
CA SER A 13 -5.77 -15.17 -7.46
C SER A 13 -6.43 -13.82 -7.15
N GLU A 14 -7.38 -13.43 -7.99
CA GLU A 14 -8.15 -12.19 -7.74
C GLU A 14 -8.88 -12.24 -6.42
N SER A 15 -9.42 -13.40 -6.02
CA SER A 15 -10.11 -13.53 -4.73
C SER A 15 -9.15 -13.39 -3.56
N GLU A 16 -7.95 -13.94 -3.66
CA GLU A 16 -6.93 -13.81 -2.61
C GLU A 16 -6.49 -12.36 -2.44
N ILE A 17 -6.24 -11.67 -3.57
CA ILE A 17 -5.88 -10.24 -3.56
C ILE A 17 -7.02 -9.43 -2.97
N ARG A 18 -8.26 -9.73 -3.35
CA ARG A 18 -9.44 -9.03 -2.84
C ARG A 18 -9.58 -9.20 -1.32
N GLU A 19 -9.36 -10.38 -0.79
CA GLU A 19 -9.43 -10.61 0.65
C GLU A 19 -8.38 -9.80 1.41
N ILE A 20 -7.15 -9.79 0.91
CA ILE A 20 -6.07 -9.00 1.51
C ILE A 20 -6.42 -7.52 1.47
N ALA A 21 -6.93 -7.03 0.34
CA ALA A 21 -7.32 -5.64 0.18
C ALA A 21 -8.46 -5.25 1.11
N LEU A 22 -9.47 -6.09 1.25
CA LEU A 22 -10.60 -5.82 2.15
C LEU A 22 -10.17 -5.79 3.61
N HIS A 23 -9.26 -6.68 4.01
CA HIS A 23 -8.71 -6.65 5.35
C HIS A 23 -7.93 -5.37 5.61
N SER A 24 -7.11 -4.96 4.66
CA SER A 24 -6.35 -3.71 4.75
C SER A 24 -7.28 -2.50 4.88
N LEU A 25 -8.36 -2.45 4.09
CA LEU A 25 -9.35 -1.39 4.18
C LEU A 25 -10.04 -1.35 5.54
N GLN A 26 -10.34 -2.51 6.12
CA GLN A 26 -10.96 -2.58 7.43
C GLN A 26 -10.05 -1.96 8.51
N VAL A 27 -8.75 -2.27 8.45
CA VAL A 27 -7.78 -1.70 9.38
C VAL A 27 -7.68 -0.18 9.20
N LEU A 28 -7.69 0.30 7.95
CA LEU A 28 -7.67 1.74 7.67
C LEU A 28 -8.88 2.46 8.28
N LYS A 29 -10.05 1.85 8.19
CA LYS A 29 -11.27 2.40 8.81
C LYS A 29 -11.11 2.56 10.31
N GLU A 30 -10.50 1.58 10.96
CA GLU A 30 -10.28 1.60 12.41
C GLU A 30 -9.26 2.66 12.81
N MET A 31 -8.30 2.97 11.94
CA MET A 31 -7.27 3.98 12.20
C MET A 31 -7.74 5.41 11.99
N GLY A 32 -8.84 5.61 11.27
CA GLY A 32 -9.42 6.91 11.03
C GLY A 32 -9.07 7.50 9.67
N PRO A 33 -9.55 8.73 9.37
CA PRO A 33 -9.48 9.29 8.02
C PRO A 33 -8.13 9.91 7.61
N GLN A 34 -7.14 9.94 8.50
CA GLN A 34 -5.85 10.56 8.21
C GLN A 34 -5.03 9.75 7.21
N ILE A 35 -5.31 8.45 7.07
CA ILE A 35 -4.60 7.57 6.14
C ILE A 35 -5.55 7.17 5.03
N GLN A 36 -5.12 7.38 3.79
CA GLN A 36 -5.89 7.00 2.62
C GLN A 36 -5.03 6.16 1.69
N TRP A 37 -5.52 4.98 1.34
CA TRP A 37 -4.88 4.13 0.36
C TRP A 37 -5.36 4.54 -1.03
N LEU A 38 -4.44 4.90 -1.92
CA LEU A 38 -4.77 5.35 -3.26
C LEU A 38 -4.83 4.20 -4.24
N HIS A 39 -3.78 3.42 -4.34
CA HIS A 39 -3.69 2.26 -5.22
C HIS A 39 -2.44 1.46 -4.91
N SER A 40 -2.35 0.28 -5.52
CA SER A 40 -1.18 -0.59 -5.39
C SER A 40 -0.84 -1.21 -6.73
N TYR A 41 0.43 -1.58 -6.87
CA TYR A 41 0.94 -2.34 -8.01
C TYR A 41 1.43 -3.68 -7.51
N VAL A 42 1.01 -4.76 -8.17
CA VAL A 42 1.44 -6.12 -7.84
C VAL A 42 2.42 -6.58 -8.90
N THR A 43 3.61 -6.97 -8.47
CA THR A 43 4.63 -7.56 -9.34
C THR A 43 4.72 -9.05 -9.03
N GLU A 44 5.73 -9.72 -9.56
CA GLU A 44 5.90 -11.16 -9.36
C GLU A 44 6.07 -11.51 -7.88
N ASP A 45 6.91 -10.77 -7.16
CA ASP A 45 7.26 -11.06 -5.78
C ASP A 45 7.12 -9.87 -4.83
N LYS A 46 6.55 -8.76 -5.29
CA LYS A 46 6.42 -7.54 -4.49
C LYS A 46 5.08 -6.86 -4.71
N VAL A 47 4.68 -6.06 -3.73
CA VAL A 47 3.55 -5.16 -3.86
C VAL A 47 4.01 -3.76 -3.49
N TYR A 48 3.69 -2.79 -4.34
CA TYR A 48 3.99 -1.39 -4.10
C TYR A 48 2.68 -0.67 -3.83
N CYS A 49 2.56 -0.03 -2.66
CA CYS A 49 1.34 0.66 -2.26
C CYS A 49 1.59 2.15 -2.11
N VAL A 50 0.68 2.96 -2.62
CA VAL A 50 0.74 4.41 -2.49
C VAL A 50 -0.37 4.88 -1.56
N TYR A 51 0.01 5.61 -0.52
CA TYR A 51 -0.89 6.11 0.51
C TYR A 51 -0.74 7.62 0.68
N LEU A 52 -1.79 8.27 1.14
CA LEU A 52 -1.73 9.59 1.74
C LEU A 52 -1.77 9.39 3.24
N ALA A 53 -0.79 9.93 3.94
CA ALA A 53 -0.69 9.80 5.40
C ALA A 53 0.07 10.99 5.98
N PRO A 54 -0.18 11.35 7.26
CA PRO A 54 0.51 12.48 7.88
C PRO A 54 2.00 12.23 8.13
N ASP A 55 2.38 10.96 8.32
CA ASP A 55 3.77 10.61 8.62
C ASP A 55 4.04 9.14 8.32
N GLU A 56 5.31 8.77 8.37
CA GLU A 56 5.74 7.38 8.17
C GLU A 56 5.25 6.45 9.28
N ASP A 57 5.18 6.94 10.52
CA ASP A 57 4.77 6.13 11.66
C ASP A 57 3.33 5.63 11.51
N SER A 58 2.43 6.45 10.98
CA SER A 58 1.05 6.05 10.70
C SER A 58 1.00 4.89 9.70
N ILE A 59 1.86 4.93 8.69
CA ILE A 59 1.95 3.89 7.66
C ILE A 59 2.47 2.60 8.26
N ARG A 60 3.50 2.67 9.10
CA ARG A 60 4.06 1.49 9.74
C ARG A 60 3.08 0.88 10.74
N GLU A 61 2.33 1.72 11.44
CA GLU A 61 1.27 1.25 12.34
C GLU A 61 0.17 0.51 11.56
N HIS A 62 -0.23 1.03 10.41
CA HIS A 62 -1.20 0.35 9.55
C HIS A 62 -0.69 -1.03 9.12
N ALA A 63 0.56 -1.10 8.67
CA ALA A 63 1.16 -2.36 8.25
C ALA A 63 1.18 -3.37 9.39
N ARG A 64 1.53 -2.92 10.59
CA ARG A 64 1.57 -3.76 11.78
C ARG A 64 0.19 -4.31 12.12
N ARG A 65 -0.83 -3.46 12.11
CA ARG A 65 -2.22 -3.87 12.41
C ARG A 65 -2.81 -4.78 11.36
N ALA A 66 -2.48 -4.53 10.10
CA ALA A 66 -2.96 -5.36 8.99
C ALA A 66 -2.18 -6.67 8.84
N GLY A 67 -1.04 -6.80 9.53
CA GLY A 67 -0.22 -8.00 9.45
C GLY A 67 0.48 -8.18 8.11
N ILE A 68 0.77 -7.08 7.41
CA ILE A 68 1.46 -7.10 6.12
C ILE A 68 2.82 -6.41 6.24
N PRO A 69 3.84 -6.87 5.49
CA PRO A 69 5.17 -6.27 5.60
C PRO A 69 5.21 -4.86 5.05
N ALA A 70 6.10 -4.03 5.61
CA ALA A 70 6.43 -2.71 5.09
C ALA A 70 7.95 -2.63 5.07
N ASP A 71 8.55 -3.30 4.09
CA ASP A 71 10.01 -3.44 4.03
C ASP A 71 10.70 -2.13 3.75
N ARG A 72 10.07 -1.29 2.95
CA ARG A 72 10.61 0.01 2.63
C ARG A 72 9.49 1.03 2.50
N VAL A 73 9.62 2.17 3.18
CA VAL A 73 8.68 3.27 3.10
C VAL A 73 9.42 4.49 2.55
N SER A 74 8.93 5.06 1.48
CA SER A 74 9.54 6.21 0.83
C SER A 74 8.51 7.31 0.64
N ALA A 75 8.89 8.54 0.99
CA ALA A 75 8.04 9.69 0.73
C ALA A 75 8.07 10.02 -0.76
N VAL A 76 6.88 10.08 -1.37
CA VAL A 76 6.76 10.51 -2.76
C VAL A 76 6.80 12.03 -2.78
N ARG A 77 7.79 12.58 -3.45
CA ARG A 77 7.97 14.03 -3.55
C ARG A 77 7.25 14.64 -4.73
N ARG A 78 7.21 13.91 -5.83
CA ARG A 78 6.58 14.37 -7.08
C ARG A 78 6.06 13.18 -7.86
N LEU A 79 4.96 13.40 -8.53
CA LEU A 79 4.44 12.47 -9.53
C LEU A 79 4.71 13.08 -10.91
N ILE A 80 5.38 12.36 -11.75
CA ILE A 80 5.59 12.76 -13.13
C ILE A 80 4.60 11.99 -14.00
N ASP A 81 3.68 12.71 -14.60
CA ASP A 81 2.68 12.12 -15.48
C ASP A 81 2.83 12.79 -16.85
N PRO A 82 3.08 12.02 -17.93
CA PRO A 82 3.25 12.59 -19.26
C PRO A 82 2.10 13.50 -19.73
N VAL A 83 0.90 13.21 -19.26
CA VAL A 83 -0.29 14.01 -19.58
C VAL A 83 -0.17 15.43 -19.03
N ASN A 84 0.57 15.60 -17.93
CA ASN A 84 0.69 16.89 -17.22
C ASN A 84 2.01 17.62 -17.50
N LEU A 85 2.76 17.21 -18.52
CA LEU A 85 4.06 17.81 -18.84
C LEU A 85 3.97 19.05 -19.73
N ASN A 86 2.83 19.60 -19.98
CA ASN A 86 2.68 20.80 -20.84
C ASN A 86 2.96 22.09 -20.10
#